data_9910013b192fae3952cc8b0f92212168
#
_entry.id   9910013b192fae3952cc8b0f92212168
#
_cell.length_a   1.000
_cell.length_b   1.000
_cell.length_c   1.000
_cell.angle_alpha   90.00
_cell.angle_beta   90.00
_cell.angle_gamma   90.00
#
_symmetry.space_group_name_H-M   'P 1'
#
loop_
_entity.id
_entity.type
_entity.pdbx_description
1 polymer ?
#
loop_
_entity_poly.entity_id
_entity_poly.type
_entity_poly.pdbx_seq_one_letter_code
_entity_poly.pdbx_strand_id
1 'polypeptide(L)'
;VEDNILLEKQVTLLAKKLFPKKNTGDFAQAIMDFASAYCKKRNPVCSGCIIKKECNFSDIKMLSNNENKNKEKKKKYSFVFLLVDKKNHFFIKKRPLDKILGGLYEVPGTDWTTSTWPNKNNLKKKNITFNSWIEKKEIIKHEFSHFNLFTKVFIKKIKKENRDADGVWINKKDSIKYLKINI
;
A
#
# COMPACT_ATOMS: atom_id res chain seq x y z
N VAL A 1 1.21 -10.16 21.79
CA VAL A 1 1.64 -10.74 20.50
C VAL A 1 1.11 -12.17 20.39
N GLU A 2 1.23 -12.99 21.44
CA GLU A 2 0.74 -14.38 21.48
C GLU A 2 -0.77 -14.49 21.32
N ASP A 3 -1.55 -13.61 21.94
CA ASP A 3 -3.02 -13.56 21.84
C ASP A 3 -3.51 -13.37 20.39
N ASN A 4 -2.80 -12.57 19.59
CA ASN A 4 -3.18 -12.35 18.19
C ASN A 4 -2.94 -13.60 17.33
N ILE A 5 -1.87 -14.35 17.58
CA ILE A 5 -1.56 -15.58 16.84
C ILE A 5 -2.60 -16.67 17.15
N LEU A 6 -3.00 -16.77 18.41
CA LEU A 6 -4.02 -17.72 18.84
C LEU A 6 -5.39 -17.38 18.21
N LEU A 7 -5.75 -16.09 18.21
CA LEU A 7 -6.96 -15.59 17.58
C LEU A 7 -6.99 -15.88 16.08
N GLU A 8 -5.91 -15.62 15.35
CA GLU A 8 -5.78 -15.91 13.91
C GLU A 8 -5.97 -17.41 13.61
N LYS A 9 -5.39 -18.29 14.42
CA LYS A 9 -5.59 -19.74 14.29
C LYS A 9 -7.06 -20.13 14.48
N GLN A 10 -7.73 -19.62 15.52
CA GLN A 10 -9.13 -19.89 15.78
C GLN A 10 -10.03 -19.38 14.65
N VAL A 11 -9.83 -18.15 14.19
CA VAL A 11 -10.57 -17.58 13.06
C VAL A 11 -10.36 -18.40 11.78
N THR A 12 -9.14 -18.85 11.52
CA THR A 12 -8.83 -19.70 10.36
C THR A 12 -9.57 -21.04 10.42
N LEU A 13 -9.64 -21.66 11.59
CA LEU A 13 -10.35 -22.93 11.77
C LEU A 13 -11.87 -22.75 11.57
N LEU A 14 -12.45 -21.67 12.11
CA LEU A 14 -13.87 -21.35 11.92
C LEU A 14 -14.17 -21.02 10.45
N ALA A 15 -13.33 -20.23 9.80
CA ALA A 15 -13.47 -19.93 8.38
C ALA A 15 -13.49 -21.20 7.53
N LYS A 16 -12.57 -22.15 7.76
CA LYS A 16 -12.56 -23.43 7.05
C LYS A 16 -13.83 -24.24 7.20
N LYS A 17 -14.53 -24.13 8.33
CA LYS A 17 -15.82 -24.82 8.57
C LYS A 17 -16.99 -24.11 7.89
N LEU A 18 -16.94 -22.79 7.80
CA LEU A 18 -18.04 -21.97 7.27
C LEU A 18 -18.00 -21.84 5.76
N PHE A 19 -16.81 -21.87 5.15
CA PHE A 19 -16.67 -21.64 3.71
C PHE A 19 -17.27 -22.82 2.91
N PRO A 20 -18.15 -22.55 1.92
CA PRO A 20 -18.72 -23.57 1.05
C PRO A 20 -17.64 -24.14 0.13
N LYS A 21 -17.86 -25.37 -0.36
CA LYS A 21 -16.95 -26.02 -1.32
C LYS A 21 -16.97 -25.39 -2.73
N LYS A 22 -18.04 -24.65 -3.06
CA LYS A 22 -18.24 -23.95 -4.34
C LYS A 22 -18.51 -22.47 -4.06
N ASN A 23 -18.17 -21.62 -5.03
CA ASN A 23 -18.38 -20.16 -4.98
C ASN A 23 -17.75 -19.50 -3.73
N THR A 24 -16.55 -19.96 -3.34
CA THR A 24 -15.86 -19.47 -2.15
C THR A 24 -15.54 -17.97 -2.22
N GLY A 25 -15.23 -17.45 -3.42
CA GLY A 25 -14.97 -16.03 -3.64
C GLY A 25 -16.20 -15.18 -3.41
N ASP A 26 -17.34 -15.57 -3.96
CA ASP A 26 -18.61 -14.86 -3.77
C ASP A 26 -19.05 -14.90 -2.31
N PHE A 27 -18.84 -16.04 -1.63
CA PHE A 27 -19.13 -16.14 -0.21
C PHE A 27 -18.25 -15.23 0.64
N ALA A 28 -16.96 -15.15 0.34
CA ALA A 28 -16.07 -14.22 1.03
C ALA A 28 -16.49 -12.76 0.81
N GLN A 29 -16.86 -12.40 -0.41
CA GLN A 29 -17.37 -11.07 -0.72
C GLN A 29 -18.67 -10.78 0.03
N ALA A 30 -19.61 -11.73 0.04
CA ALA A 30 -20.88 -11.59 0.74
C ALA A 30 -20.70 -11.37 2.24
N ILE A 31 -19.73 -12.04 2.88
CA ILE A 31 -19.42 -11.79 4.31
C ILE A 31 -18.90 -10.37 4.52
N MET A 32 -18.04 -9.86 3.65
CA MET A 32 -17.54 -8.48 3.76
C MET A 32 -18.65 -7.46 3.53
N ASP A 33 -19.53 -7.68 2.57
CA ASP A 33 -20.66 -6.81 2.27
C ASP A 33 -21.67 -6.83 3.41
N PHE A 34 -21.95 -8.02 3.96
CA PHE A 34 -22.80 -8.17 5.15
C PHE A 34 -22.24 -7.42 6.35
N ALA A 35 -20.94 -7.55 6.62
CA ALA A 35 -20.29 -6.83 7.71
C ALA A 35 -20.36 -5.31 7.50
N SER A 36 -20.19 -4.85 6.26
CA SER A 36 -20.28 -3.43 5.91
C SER A 36 -21.71 -2.87 6.02
N ALA A 37 -22.72 -3.68 5.74
CA ALA A 37 -24.11 -3.27 5.83
C ALA A 37 -24.66 -3.31 7.27
N TYR A 38 -24.42 -4.41 7.99
CA TYR A 38 -25.05 -4.70 9.27
C TYR A 38 -24.08 -4.73 10.45
N CYS A 39 -23.04 -5.57 10.40
CA CYS A 39 -22.17 -5.88 11.54
C CYS A 39 -20.97 -4.91 11.64
N LYS A 40 -21.23 -3.62 11.57
CA LYS A 40 -20.20 -2.57 11.63
C LYS A 40 -19.55 -2.54 13.00
N LYS A 41 -18.25 -2.29 13.03
CA LYS A 41 -17.48 -2.12 14.28
C LYS A 41 -18.02 -0.98 15.16
N ARG A 42 -18.62 0.05 14.53
CA ARG A 42 -19.29 1.16 15.22
C ARG A 42 -20.73 1.23 14.74
N ASN A 43 -21.67 1.35 15.67
CA ASN A 43 -23.10 1.46 15.40
C ASN A 43 -23.62 0.32 14.48
N PRO A 44 -23.53 -0.95 14.90
CA PRO A 44 -24.08 -2.07 14.14
C PRO A 44 -25.60 -1.96 14.01
N VAL A 45 -26.13 -2.34 12.84
CA VAL A 45 -27.58 -2.31 12.54
C VAL A 45 -28.21 -3.65 12.91
N CYS A 46 -28.29 -3.95 14.21
CA CYS A 46 -28.76 -5.25 14.70
C CYS A 46 -30.26 -5.45 14.51
N SER A 47 -31.05 -4.38 14.42
CA SER A 47 -32.52 -4.48 14.23
C SER A 47 -32.89 -5.10 12.88
N GLY A 48 -32.10 -4.83 11.82
CA GLY A 48 -32.31 -5.38 10.49
C GLY A 48 -31.43 -6.58 10.16
N CYS A 49 -30.64 -7.09 11.11
CA CYS A 49 -29.67 -8.15 10.84
C CYS A 49 -30.37 -9.51 10.67
N ILE A 50 -30.15 -10.15 9.51
CA ILE A 50 -30.80 -11.44 9.17
C ILE A 50 -30.35 -12.61 10.04
N ILE A 51 -29.12 -12.53 10.62
CA ILE A 51 -28.59 -13.57 11.53
C ILE A 51 -28.74 -13.19 13.01
N LYS A 52 -29.60 -12.21 13.34
CA LYS A 52 -29.74 -11.73 14.72
C LYS A 52 -30.12 -12.82 15.71
N LYS A 53 -30.98 -13.76 15.30
CA LYS A 53 -31.45 -14.85 16.15
C LYS A 53 -30.33 -15.82 16.55
N GLU A 54 -29.39 -16.04 15.67
CA GLU A 54 -28.24 -16.95 15.81
C GLU A 54 -26.99 -16.24 16.37
N CYS A 55 -27.10 -14.93 16.59
CA CYS A 55 -25.95 -14.12 16.97
C CYS A 55 -25.71 -14.22 18.48
N ASN A 56 -24.53 -14.74 18.84
CA ASN A 56 -24.09 -14.83 20.23
C ASN A 56 -23.46 -13.53 20.75
N PHE A 57 -23.37 -12.48 19.93
CA PHE A 57 -22.80 -11.21 20.33
C PHE A 57 -23.81 -10.41 21.15
N SER A 58 -23.69 -10.46 22.49
CA SER A 58 -24.62 -9.82 23.41
C SER A 58 -24.26 -8.39 23.82
N ASP A 59 -23.01 -7.96 23.58
CA ASP A 59 -22.49 -6.72 24.14
C ASP A 59 -22.07 -5.71 23.06
N ILE A 60 -23.06 -5.02 22.50
CA ILE A 60 -22.88 -3.94 21.51
C ILE A 60 -22.03 -2.80 22.09
N LYS A 61 -22.00 -2.61 23.41
CA LYS A 61 -21.19 -1.57 24.08
C LYS A 61 -19.69 -1.80 23.94
N MET A 62 -19.22 -3.05 23.85
CA MET A 62 -17.81 -3.35 23.63
C MET A 62 -17.29 -2.90 22.25
N LEU A 63 -18.17 -2.86 21.23
CA LEU A 63 -17.75 -2.38 19.91
C LEU A 63 -17.59 -0.86 19.84
N SER A 64 -18.29 -0.12 20.72
CA SER A 64 -18.27 1.35 20.72
C SER A 64 -17.07 1.96 21.45
N ASN A 65 -16.46 1.22 22.39
CA ASN A 65 -15.45 1.76 23.30
C ASN A 65 -14.00 1.78 22.74
N ASN A 66 -13.78 1.24 21.57
CA ASN A 66 -12.52 1.47 20.87
C ASN A 66 -12.56 2.84 20.20
N GLU A 67 -12.49 3.91 20.99
CA GLU A 67 -12.10 5.21 20.48
C GLU A 67 -10.80 5.04 19.69
N ASN A 68 -10.86 5.25 18.38
CA ASN A 68 -9.66 5.54 17.65
C ASN A 68 -9.14 6.85 18.25
N LYS A 69 -8.30 6.76 19.29
CA LYS A 69 -7.35 7.85 19.52
C LYS A 69 -6.74 8.10 18.15
N ASN A 70 -6.93 9.28 17.61
CA ASN A 70 -6.26 9.75 16.40
C ASN A 70 -4.76 9.64 16.65
N LYS A 71 -4.20 8.43 16.54
CA LYS A 71 -2.77 8.23 16.60
C LYS A 71 -2.22 8.93 15.37
N GLU A 72 -1.44 9.96 15.62
CA GLU A 72 -0.74 10.66 14.55
C GLU A 72 -0.09 9.64 13.63
N LYS A 73 -0.43 9.67 12.34
CA LYS A 73 0.10 8.71 11.37
C LYS A 73 1.61 8.85 11.30
N LYS A 74 2.31 7.74 11.41
CA LYS A 74 3.78 7.70 11.26
C LYS A 74 4.19 8.33 9.94
N LYS A 75 5.27 9.09 9.94
CA LYS A 75 5.84 9.69 8.73
C LYS A 75 6.92 8.76 8.17
N LYS A 76 6.88 8.54 6.85
CA LYS A 76 7.92 7.83 6.10
C LYS A 76 8.45 8.72 4.99
N TYR A 77 9.68 8.52 4.62
CA TYR A 77 10.40 9.35 3.66
C TYR A 77 11.09 8.49 2.61
N SER A 78 11.09 8.95 1.36
CA SER A 78 11.78 8.27 0.26
C SER A 78 12.32 9.26 -0.76
N PHE A 79 13.28 8.82 -1.56
CA PHE A 79 13.70 9.45 -2.79
C PHE A 79 13.28 8.60 -3.96
N VAL A 80 12.83 9.22 -5.05
CA VAL A 80 12.60 8.55 -6.33
C VAL A 80 13.47 9.19 -7.42
N PHE A 81 13.95 8.38 -8.36
CA PHE A 81 14.91 8.72 -9.36
C PHE A 81 14.33 8.55 -10.76
N LEU A 82 13.79 9.62 -11.31
CA LEU A 82 13.15 9.63 -12.62
C LEU A 82 14.20 9.82 -13.73
N LEU A 83 14.50 8.76 -14.45
CA LEU A 83 15.30 8.82 -15.67
C LEU A 83 14.38 9.17 -16.84
N VAL A 84 14.78 10.16 -17.63
CA VAL A 84 14.01 10.62 -18.81
C VAL A 84 14.94 10.62 -20.03
N ASP A 85 14.53 9.98 -21.12
CA ASP A 85 15.25 9.96 -22.38
C ASP A 85 14.97 11.20 -23.24
N LYS A 86 15.61 11.29 -24.42
CA LYS A 86 15.40 12.39 -25.39
C LYS A 86 13.99 12.42 -25.97
N LYS A 87 13.26 11.31 -25.97
CA LYS A 87 11.89 11.19 -26.48
C LYS A 87 10.83 11.43 -25.40
N ASN A 88 11.27 11.86 -24.20
CA ASN A 88 10.44 12.02 -23.01
C ASN A 88 9.80 10.71 -22.51
N HIS A 89 10.42 9.55 -22.78
CA HIS A 89 10.10 8.33 -22.08
C HIS A 89 10.78 8.33 -20.71
N PHE A 90 10.18 7.67 -19.75
CA PHE A 90 10.74 7.50 -18.42
C PHE A 90 10.82 6.03 -18.03
N PHE A 91 11.81 5.74 -17.22
CA PHE A 91 12.10 4.38 -16.79
C PHE A 91 11.30 4.01 -15.54
N ILE A 92 10.67 2.85 -15.58
CA ILE A 92 9.98 2.23 -14.45
C ILE A 92 10.43 0.78 -14.30
N LYS A 93 10.34 0.24 -13.10
CA LYS A 93 10.62 -1.17 -12.82
C LYS A 93 9.55 -1.78 -11.94
N LYS A 94 9.47 -3.11 -11.92
CA LYS A 94 8.60 -3.82 -10.98
C LYS A 94 9.15 -3.73 -9.58
N ARG A 95 8.27 -3.47 -8.63
CA ARG A 95 8.56 -3.49 -7.21
C ARG A 95 8.71 -4.93 -6.72
N PRO A 96 9.72 -5.25 -5.88
CA PRO A 96 9.86 -6.58 -5.29
C PRO A 96 8.58 -7.05 -4.60
N LEU A 97 8.27 -8.35 -4.73
CA LEU A 97 7.01 -8.92 -4.23
C LEU A 97 6.89 -8.90 -2.70
N ASP A 98 8.01 -8.91 -1.99
CA ASP A 98 8.11 -8.85 -0.53
C ASP A 98 7.86 -7.44 0.05
N LYS A 99 7.72 -6.43 -0.80
CA LYS A 99 7.49 -5.03 -0.39
C LYS A 99 6.00 -4.67 -0.48
N ILE A 100 5.59 -3.63 0.27
CA ILE A 100 4.25 -3.04 0.13
C ILE A 100 4.04 -2.63 -1.33
N LEU A 101 2.89 -2.99 -1.93
CA LEU A 101 2.59 -2.82 -3.34
C LEU A 101 3.54 -3.62 -4.27
N GLY A 102 4.03 -4.78 -3.81
CA GLY A 102 4.89 -5.67 -4.58
C GLY A 102 4.27 -6.07 -5.91
N GLY A 103 5.11 -6.23 -6.93
CA GLY A 103 4.70 -6.59 -8.29
C GLY A 103 4.14 -5.45 -9.14
N LEU A 104 3.78 -4.30 -8.55
CA LEU A 104 3.39 -3.12 -9.30
C LEU A 104 4.61 -2.40 -9.88
N TYR A 105 4.40 -1.67 -10.98
CA TYR A 105 5.44 -0.83 -11.54
C TYR A 105 5.63 0.44 -10.70
N GLU A 106 6.87 0.82 -10.49
CA GLU A 106 7.26 2.02 -9.77
C GLU A 106 8.39 2.78 -10.46
N VAL A 107 8.51 4.08 -10.22
CA VAL A 107 9.73 4.82 -10.50
C VAL A 107 10.80 4.34 -9.52
N PRO A 108 12.03 3.99 -9.98
CA PRO A 108 13.10 3.53 -9.09
C PRO A 108 13.35 4.50 -7.94
N GLY A 109 13.47 3.97 -6.73
CA GLY A 109 13.64 4.80 -5.54
C GLY A 109 14.42 4.11 -4.44
N THR A 110 14.45 4.75 -3.28
CA THR A 110 15.02 4.19 -2.05
C THR A 110 13.97 3.37 -1.29
N ASP A 111 14.45 2.57 -0.35
CA ASP A 111 13.59 2.07 0.71
C ASP A 111 12.99 3.24 1.51
N TRP A 112 11.83 2.98 2.13
CA TRP A 112 11.15 3.98 2.93
C TRP A 112 11.74 4.01 4.34
N THR A 113 12.28 5.17 4.72
CA THR A 113 12.83 5.40 6.06
C THR A 113 11.79 6.01 6.99
N THR A 114 11.94 5.79 8.28
CA THR A 114 11.16 6.43 9.34
C THR A 114 11.94 7.61 9.91
N SER A 115 11.25 8.64 10.36
CA SER A 115 11.79 9.81 11.07
C SER A 115 12.63 10.79 10.23
N THR A 116 13.46 10.31 9.30
CA THR A 116 14.36 11.17 8.53
C THR A 116 14.41 10.77 7.05
N TRP A 117 14.86 11.68 6.20
CA TRP A 117 15.13 11.39 4.79
C TRP A 117 16.24 10.33 4.63
N PRO A 118 16.20 9.51 3.56
CA PRO A 118 17.28 8.55 3.27
C PRO A 118 18.64 9.23 3.20
N ASN A 119 19.67 8.59 3.76
CA ASN A 119 21.01 9.15 3.77
C ASN A 119 21.62 9.14 2.36
N LYS A 120 21.92 10.33 1.81
CA LYS A 120 22.51 10.50 0.48
C LYS A 120 23.88 9.79 0.35
N ASN A 121 24.65 9.68 1.43
CA ASN A 121 25.94 9.00 1.41
C ASN A 121 25.82 7.48 1.20
N ASN A 122 24.77 6.86 1.72
CA ASN A 122 24.49 5.44 1.49
C ASN A 122 24.08 5.15 0.04
N LEU A 123 23.55 6.13 -0.67
CA LEU A 123 23.16 6.01 -2.06
C LEU A 123 24.36 6.12 -3.02
N LYS A 124 25.43 6.80 -2.63
CA LYS A 124 26.71 6.80 -3.38
C LYS A 124 27.27 5.37 -3.51
N LYS A 125 27.12 4.52 -2.50
CA LYS A 125 27.51 3.10 -2.54
C LYS A 125 26.73 2.29 -3.58
N LYS A 126 25.56 2.77 -4.02
CA LYS A 126 24.73 2.17 -5.09
C LYS A 126 24.95 2.85 -6.46
N ASN A 127 26.10 3.50 -6.67
CA ASN A 127 26.46 4.22 -7.90
C ASN A 127 25.51 5.38 -8.28
N ILE A 128 24.75 5.91 -7.33
CA ILE A 128 23.91 7.08 -7.54
C ILE A 128 24.69 8.32 -7.11
N THR A 129 25.29 9.01 -8.08
CA THR A 129 25.97 10.29 -7.84
C THR A 129 24.98 11.44 -8.02
N PHE A 130 24.68 12.16 -6.94
CA PHE A 130 23.67 13.23 -6.95
C PHE A 130 24.02 14.42 -7.86
N ASN A 131 25.30 14.65 -8.18
CA ASN A 131 25.75 15.80 -8.99
C ASN A 131 25.13 15.86 -10.40
N SER A 132 24.58 14.75 -10.89
CA SER A 132 23.94 14.68 -12.21
C SER A 132 22.40 14.63 -12.14
N TRP A 133 21.81 14.80 -10.95
CA TRP A 133 20.38 14.76 -10.73
C TRP A 133 19.86 16.14 -10.34
N ILE A 134 18.72 16.51 -10.90
CA ILE A 134 18.00 17.74 -10.56
C ILE A 134 16.94 17.40 -9.51
N GLU A 135 17.09 17.91 -8.29
CA GLU A 135 16.09 17.77 -7.23
C GLU A 135 14.92 18.70 -7.51
N LYS A 136 13.71 18.18 -7.52
CA LYS A 136 12.49 18.98 -7.57
C LYS A 136 12.21 19.58 -6.20
N LYS A 137 11.77 20.84 -6.18
CA LYS A 137 11.44 21.57 -4.93
C LYS A 137 10.21 21.00 -4.23
N GLU A 138 9.25 20.47 -4.99
CA GLU A 138 8.01 19.92 -4.49
C GLU A 138 8.23 18.56 -3.82
N ILE A 139 7.59 18.37 -2.67
CA ILE A 139 7.54 17.11 -1.95
C ILE A 139 6.17 16.48 -2.21
N ILE A 140 6.16 15.28 -2.77
CA ILE A 140 4.94 14.52 -2.99
C ILE A 140 4.56 13.86 -1.67
N LYS A 141 3.33 14.09 -1.19
CA LYS A 141 2.75 13.43 -0.03
C LYS A 141 1.72 12.41 -0.49
N HIS A 142 1.83 11.18 -0.03
CA HIS A 142 0.82 10.14 -0.20
C HIS A 142 0.37 9.61 1.15
N GLU A 143 -0.96 9.51 1.35
CA GLU A 143 -1.55 9.03 2.60
C GLU A 143 -1.95 7.57 2.50
N PHE A 144 -1.29 6.74 3.30
CA PHE A 144 -1.72 5.36 3.54
C PHE A 144 -2.59 5.28 4.81
N SER A 145 -3.25 4.15 5.02
CA SER A 145 -4.09 3.94 6.21
C SER A 145 -3.31 4.13 7.52
N HIS A 146 -2.03 3.71 7.58
CA HIS A 146 -1.24 3.66 8.81
C HIS A 146 -0.07 4.64 8.86
N PHE A 147 0.27 5.30 7.74
CA PHE A 147 1.37 6.24 7.66
C PHE A 147 1.21 7.23 6.49
N ASN A 148 1.95 8.34 6.54
CA ASN A 148 2.10 9.29 5.45
C ASN A 148 3.47 9.10 4.81
N LEU A 149 3.53 8.94 3.50
CA LEU A 149 4.78 8.86 2.74
C LEU A 149 5.09 10.23 2.12
N PHE A 150 6.27 10.74 2.41
CA PHE A 150 6.83 11.94 1.80
C PHE A 150 7.93 11.53 0.82
N THR A 151 7.85 12.01 -0.40
CA THR A 151 8.76 11.62 -1.47
C THR A 151 9.37 12.82 -2.14
N LYS A 152 10.71 12.87 -2.20
CA LYS A 152 11.45 13.81 -3.04
C LYS A 152 11.78 13.19 -4.38
N VAL A 153 11.64 13.98 -5.44
CA VAL A 153 11.86 13.54 -6.82
C VAL A 153 13.16 14.10 -7.35
N PHE A 154 14.00 13.20 -7.84
CA PHE A 154 15.23 13.53 -8.54
C PHE A 154 15.08 13.15 -10.02
N ILE A 155 15.36 14.08 -10.93
CA ILE A 155 15.23 13.88 -12.37
C ILE A 155 16.60 13.91 -13.02
N LYS A 156 16.85 12.97 -13.92
CA LYS A 156 18.05 12.98 -14.77
C LYS A 156 17.66 12.72 -16.22
N LYS A 157 18.06 13.63 -17.12
CA LYS A 157 17.94 13.41 -18.56
C LYS A 157 19.13 12.59 -19.04
N ILE A 158 18.86 11.55 -19.82
CA ILE A 158 19.90 10.68 -20.40
C ILE A 158 19.85 10.71 -21.92
N LYS A 159 20.99 10.46 -22.55
CA LYS A 159 21.12 10.51 -24.02
C LYS A 159 20.68 9.21 -24.70
N LYS A 160 20.77 8.08 -24.02
CA LYS A 160 20.51 6.74 -24.55
C LYS A 160 19.74 5.90 -23.51
N GLU A 161 18.74 5.14 -23.96
CA GLU A 161 18.06 4.14 -23.14
C GLU A 161 19.08 3.05 -22.76
N ASN A 162 19.18 2.72 -21.49
CA ASN A 162 19.88 1.53 -21.06
C ASN A 162 18.91 0.36 -21.13
N ARG A 163 18.96 -0.42 -22.21
CA ARG A 163 18.06 -1.56 -22.45
C ARG A 163 18.35 -2.78 -21.56
N ASP A 164 19.52 -2.81 -20.93
CA ASP A 164 19.95 -3.89 -20.05
C ASP A 164 19.44 -3.74 -18.62
N ALA A 165 18.67 -2.67 -18.34
CA ALA A 165 18.10 -2.46 -17.03
C ALA A 165 16.82 -3.31 -16.85
N ASP A 166 16.67 -3.89 -15.66
CA ASP A 166 15.47 -4.63 -15.24
C ASP A 166 14.28 -3.65 -15.07
N GLY A 167 13.63 -3.34 -16.18
CA GLY A 167 12.50 -2.41 -16.23
C GLY A 167 12.06 -2.05 -17.63
N VAL A 168 11.16 -1.08 -17.73
CA VAL A 168 10.51 -0.67 -18.97
C VAL A 168 10.58 0.84 -19.14
N TRP A 169 10.81 1.28 -20.36
CA TRP A 169 10.69 2.68 -20.78
C TRP A 169 9.29 2.94 -21.30
N ILE A 170 8.60 3.89 -20.71
CA ILE A 170 7.22 4.24 -21.06
C ILE A 170 7.09 5.73 -21.36
N ASN A 171 6.16 6.08 -22.25
CA ASN A 171 5.79 7.47 -22.48
C ASN A 171 4.73 7.93 -21.46
N LYS A 172 4.48 9.23 -21.43
CA LYS A 172 3.50 9.81 -20.48
C LYS A 172 2.08 9.27 -20.70
N LYS A 173 1.67 8.93 -21.92
CA LYS A 173 0.32 8.42 -22.23
C LYS A 173 0.13 7.02 -21.64
N ASP A 174 1.16 6.18 -21.72
CA ASP A 174 1.11 4.81 -21.21
C ASP A 174 1.26 4.74 -19.68
N SER A 175 1.64 5.83 -19.02
CA SER A 175 1.83 5.85 -17.57
C SER A 175 0.60 5.39 -16.80
N ILE A 176 -0.61 5.74 -17.25
CA ILE A 176 -1.88 5.33 -16.64
C ILE A 176 -2.04 3.79 -16.69
N LYS A 177 -1.57 3.15 -17.77
CA LYS A 177 -1.65 1.70 -17.94
C LYS A 177 -0.73 0.95 -16.96
N TYR A 178 0.46 1.47 -16.71
CA TYR A 178 1.49 0.82 -15.90
C TYR A 178 1.45 1.25 -14.42
N LEU A 179 1.15 2.52 -14.17
CA LEU A 179 1.11 3.11 -12.83
C LEU A 179 -0.34 3.15 -12.31
N LYS A 180 -1.05 2.02 -12.38
CA LYS A 180 -2.42 1.85 -11.85
C LYS A 180 -2.45 2.00 -10.32
N ILE A 181 -2.02 3.14 -9.82
CA ILE A 181 -2.38 3.58 -8.49
C ILE A 181 -3.40 4.68 -8.71
N ASN A 182 -4.67 4.39 -8.49
CA ASN A 182 -5.66 5.43 -8.29
C ASN A 182 -5.17 6.27 -7.10
N ILE A 183 -4.57 7.41 -7.41
CA ILE A 183 -4.26 8.44 -6.43
C ILE A 183 -5.53 9.23 -6.18
#